data_169782a32248a6dafe1cca1bd88fd563
#
_entry.id   169782a32248a6dafe1cca1bd88fd563
#
_cell.length_a   1.000
_cell.length_b   1.000
_cell.length_c   1.000
_cell.angle_alpha   90.00
_cell.angle_beta   90.00
_cell.angle_gamma   90.00
#
_symmetry.space_group_name_H-M   'P 1'
#
loop_
_entity.id
_entity.type
_entity.pdbx_description
1 polymer ?
#
loop_
_entity_poly.entity_id
_entity_poly.type
_entity_poly.pdbx_seq_one_letter_code
_entity_poly.pdbx_strand_id
1 'polypeptide(L)'
;MGYLLQNGGLGMAGDWIITGGRPLQGRVEVPAAKNSVLPLLAASLLCSGPVRLQNVPRLTDVEDCLALLRGVGCTAGWQSAELAVQGQPMRTDLAPEAAGRMRASILFCAPLL
;
A
#
# COMPACT_ATOMS: atom_id res chain seq x y z
N MET A 1 31.32 -10.88 4.95
CA MET A 1 30.63 -12.18 4.88
C MET A 1 29.40 -12.06 3.99
N GLY A 2 29.15 -13.04 3.19
CA GLY A 2 27.98 -13.10 2.33
C GLY A 2 26.98 -14.12 2.81
N TYR A 3 25.74 -13.96 2.35
CA TYR A 3 24.65 -14.87 2.68
C TYR A 3 23.91 -15.25 1.40
N LEU A 4 23.58 -16.52 1.26
CA LEU A 4 22.68 -17.01 0.23
C LEU A 4 21.36 -17.39 0.90
N LEU A 5 20.27 -16.80 0.45
CA LEU A 5 18.94 -17.09 0.94
C LEU A 5 18.24 -18.01 -0.05
N GLN A 6 17.79 -19.16 0.43
CA GLN A 6 16.94 -20.06 -0.34
C GLN A 6 15.67 -20.35 0.44
N ASN A 7 14.55 -20.20 -0.24
CA ASN A 7 13.29 -20.65 0.31
C ASN A 7 13.14 -22.14 0.02
N GLY A 8 13.06 -22.94 1.05
CA GLY A 8 12.89 -24.39 0.93
C GLY A 8 11.48 -24.86 0.56
N GLY A 9 10.53 -23.95 0.36
CA GLY A 9 9.14 -24.29 0.05
C GLY A 9 8.76 -23.88 -1.38
N LEU A 10 7.82 -24.62 -1.99
CA LEU A 10 7.22 -24.36 -3.29
C LEU A 10 6.10 -23.30 -3.19
N GLY A 11 6.45 -22.06 -2.79
CA GLY A 11 5.48 -20.98 -2.64
C GLY A 11 4.55 -21.09 -1.43
N MET A 12 4.72 -22.11 -0.60
CA MET A 12 4.03 -22.30 0.68
C MET A 12 4.93 -21.83 1.82
N ALA A 13 4.36 -21.65 3.03
CA ALA A 13 5.15 -21.40 4.22
C ALA A 13 6.18 -22.52 4.40
N GLY A 14 7.43 -22.24 4.13
CA GLY A 14 8.55 -23.16 4.21
C GLY A 14 9.68 -22.57 5.04
N ASP A 15 10.63 -23.44 5.38
CA ASP A 15 11.81 -23.02 6.12
C ASP A 15 12.76 -22.23 5.21
N TRP A 16 13.38 -21.22 5.77
CA TRP A 16 14.46 -20.49 5.11
C TRP A 16 15.79 -21.14 5.43
N ILE A 17 16.56 -21.51 4.41
CA ILE A 17 17.92 -22.02 4.55
C ILE A 17 18.88 -20.90 4.18
N ILE A 18 19.71 -20.48 5.13
CA ILE A 18 20.67 -19.40 4.95
C ILE A 18 22.08 -19.98 5.03
N THR A 19 22.80 -19.88 3.91
CA THR A 19 24.20 -20.30 3.84
C THR A 19 25.08 -19.06 3.71
N GLY A 20 25.89 -18.81 4.73
CA GLY A 20 26.80 -17.67 4.75
C GLY A 20 28.17 -17.97 4.12
N GLY A 21 29.07 -17.02 4.19
CA GLY A 21 30.48 -17.16 3.80
C GLY A 21 30.83 -16.69 2.40
N ARG A 22 29.88 -16.08 1.68
CA ARG A 22 30.14 -15.48 0.34
C ARG A 22 29.75 -14.02 0.32
N PRO A 23 30.57 -13.13 -0.28
CA PRO A 23 30.17 -11.76 -0.47
C PRO A 23 29.03 -11.67 -1.49
N LEU A 24 28.04 -10.84 -1.19
CA LEU A 24 26.94 -10.58 -2.09
C LEU A 24 27.33 -9.50 -3.09
N GLN A 25 27.05 -9.73 -4.35
CA GLN A 25 27.19 -8.75 -5.42
C GLN A 25 25.93 -8.75 -6.25
N GLY A 26 25.45 -7.56 -6.60
CA GLY A 26 24.26 -7.41 -7.41
C GLY A 26 23.50 -6.15 -7.08
N ARG A 27 22.42 -5.96 -7.82
CA ARG A 27 21.48 -4.85 -7.64
C ARG A 27 20.13 -5.42 -7.23
N VAL A 28 19.55 -4.87 -6.17
CA VAL A 28 18.21 -5.22 -5.73
C VAL A 28 17.35 -3.97 -5.76
N GLU A 29 16.20 -4.06 -6.40
CA GLU A 29 15.19 -3.03 -6.30
C GLU A 29 14.31 -3.31 -5.08
N VAL A 30 14.26 -2.35 -4.18
CA VAL A 30 13.43 -2.46 -2.98
C VAL A 30 11.98 -2.16 -3.37
N PRO A 31 11.05 -3.10 -3.15
CA PRO A 31 9.64 -2.82 -3.40
C PRO A 31 9.11 -1.77 -2.43
N ALA A 32 8.08 -1.04 -2.86
CA ALA A 32 7.43 -0.08 -1.99
C ALA A 32 6.80 -0.77 -0.77
N ALA A 33 6.95 -0.14 0.39
CA ALA A 33 6.41 -0.67 1.62
C ALA A 33 4.91 -0.37 1.75
N LYS A 34 4.12 -1.38 2.04
CA LYS A 34 2.68 -1.24 2.36
C LYS A 34 2.43 -0.17 3.43
N ASN A 35 3.25 -0.16 4.47
CA ASN A 35 3.10 0.77 5.59
C ASN A 35 3.31 2.24 5.21
N SER A 36 3.99 2.52 4.11
CA SER A 36 4.14 3.87 3.57
C SER A 36 2.98 4.26 2.67
N VAL A 37 2.44 3.31 1.91
CA VAL A 37 1.39 3.57 0.92
C VAL A 37 0.08 3.98 1.58
N LEU A 38 -0.33 3.30 2.63
CA LEU A 38 -1.62 3.57 3.29
C LEU A 38 -1.69 4.99 3.87
N PRO A 39 -0.68 5.49 4.62
CA PRO A 39 -0.65 6.89 5.04
C PRO A 39 -0.64 7.89 3.88
N LEU A 40 0.05 7.58 2.79
CA LEU A 40 0.08 8.46 1.61
C LEU A 40 -1.30 8.55 0.94
N LEU A 41 -2.03 7.45 0.86
CA LEU A 41 -3.39 7.45 0.33
C LEU A 41 -4.33 8.26 1.23
N ALA A 42 -4.21 8.16 2.54
CA ALA A 42 -4.99 8.98 3.45
C ALA A 42 -4.63 10.47 3.29
N ALA A 43 -3.34 10.80 3.21
CA ALA A 43 -2.88 12.17 3.02
C ALA A 43 -3.30 12.77 1.66
N SER A 44 -3.59 11.95 0.66
CA SER A 44 -4.07 12.42 -0.63
C SER A 44 -5.39 13.20 -0.54
N LEU A 45 -6.18 12.96 0.50
CA LEU A 45 -7.41 13.72 0.77
C LEU A 45 -7.16 15.21 1.08
N LEU A 46 -5.96 15.55 1.49
CA LEU A 46 -5.56 16.94 1.80
C LEU A 46 -5.10 17.70 0.56
N CYS A 47 -4.90 17.01 -0.55
CA CYS A 47 -4.42 17.61 -1.78
C CYS A 47 -5.57 18.19 -2.59
N SER A 48 -5.40 19.40 -3.12
CA SER A 48 -6.38 20.04 -4.00
C SER A 48 -6.33 19.54 -5.45
N GLY A 49 -5.25 18.90 -5.84
CA GLY A 49 -5.01 18.37 -7.18
C GLY A 49 -4.92 16.84 -7.23
N PRO A 50 -4.76 16.29 -8.42
CA PRO A 50 -4.60 14.86 -8.58
C PRO A 50 -3.29 14.37 -7.95
N VAL A 51 -3.34 13.25 -7.26
CA VAL A 51 -2.21 12.57 -6.66
C VAL A 51 -1.92 11.29 -7.43
N ARG A 52 -0.67 11.06 -7.76
CA ARG A 52 -0.22 9.82 -8.40
C ARG A 52 0.87 9.16 -7.55
N LEU A 53 0.68 7.90 -7.27
CA LEU A 53 1.64 7.08 -6.54
C LEU A 53 2.21 6.01 -7.46
N GLN A 54 3.53 6.00 -7.58
CA GLN A 54 4.25 5.02 -8.38
C GLN A 54 4.80 3.89 -7.51
N ASN A 55 5.06 2.76 -8.13
CA ASN A 55 5.66 1.60 -7.46
C ASN A 55 4.86 1.13 -6.23
N VAL A 56 3.55 1.14 -6.34
CA VAL A 56 2.65 0.70 -5.25
C VAL A 56 2.42 -0.81 -5.35
N PRO A 57 2.59 -1.57 -4.24
CA PRO A 57 2.30 -3.00 -4.26
C PRO A 57 0.79 -3.25 -4.36
N ARG A 58 0.41 -4.25 -5.13
CA ARG A 58 -0.99 -4.68 -5.23
C ARG A 58 -1.33 -5.60 -4.06
N LEU A 59 -1.90 -5.00 -3.04
CA LEU A 59 -2.27 -5.67 -1.79
C LEU A 59 -3.74 -5.42 -1.47
N THR A 60 -4.36 -6.35 -0.78
CA THR A 60 -5.76 -6.24 -0.34
C THR A 60 -6.02 -4.95 0.43
N ASP A 61 -5.12 -4.60 1.35
CA ASP A 61 -5.26 -3.37 2.14
C ASP A 61 -5.24 -2.10 1.28
N VAL A 62 -4.50 -2.11 0.16
CA VAL A 62 -4.50 -0.99 -0.80
C VAL A 62 -5.86 -0.90 -1.48
N GLU A 63 -6.42 -2.03 -1.91
CA GLU A 63 -7.75 -2.06 -2.52
C GLU A 63 -8.85 -1.60 -1.55
N ASP A 64 -8.78 -2.04 -0.30
CA ASP A 64 -9.71 -1.58 0.75
C ASP A 64 -9.58 -0.07 0.98
N CYS A 65 -8.36 0.45 0.96
CA CYS A 65 -8.10 1.89 1.07
C CYS A 65 -8.70 2.66 -0.10
N LEU A 66 -8.56 2.15 -1.33
CA LEU A 66 -9.18 2.75 -2.50
C LEU A 66 -10.71 2.74 -2.40
N ALA A 67 -11.29 1.68 -1.85
CA ALA A 67 -12.73 1.61 -1.61
C ALA A 67 -13.18 2.68 -0.61
N LEU A 68 -12.41 2.93 0.44
CA LEU A 68 -12.70 4.02 1.39
C LEU A 68 -12.64 5.39 0.71
N LEU A 69 -11.63 5.64 -0.12
CA LEU A 69 -11.49 6.90 -0.85
C LEU A 69 -12.68 7.14 -1.81
N ARG A 70 -13.11 6.12 -2.51
CA ARG A 70 -14.29 6.19 -3.37
C ARG A 70 -15.56 6.43 -2.55
N GLY A 71 -15.66 5.81 -1.38
CA GLY A 71 -16.80 5.97 -0.47
C GLY A 71 -16.98 7.38 0.03
N VAL A 72 -15.91 8.15 0.21
CA VAL A 72 -15.99 9.56 0.61
C VAL A 72 -16.13 10.53 -0.58
N GLY A 73 -16.20 10.02 -1.79
CA GLY A 73 -16.48 10.83 -2.99
C GLY A 73 -15.28 11.14 -3.87
N CYS A 74 -14.11 10.58 -3.57
CA CYS A 74 -12.94 10.72 -4.43
C CYS A 74 -12.94 9.71 -5.58
N THR A 75 -12.31 10.06 -6.68
CA THR A 75 -11.99 9.11 -7.73
C THR A 75 -10.62 8.50 -7.39
N ALA A 76 -10.58 7.19 -7.21
CA ALA A 76 -9.35 6.48 -6.84
C ALA A 76 -9.27 5.12 -7.56
N GLY A 77 -8.13 4.83 -8.13
CA GLY A 77 -7.94 3.57 -8.84
C GLY A 77 -6.59 3.46 -9.53
N TRP A 78 -6.37 2.31 -10.12
CA TRP A 78 -5.19 2.02 -10.89
C TRP A 78 -5.28 2.63 -12.29
N GLN A 79 -4.22 3.31 -12.70
CA GLN A 79 -4.00 3.78 -14.07
C GLN A 79 -2.69 3.17 -14.56
N SER A 80 -2.77 2.10 -15.33
CA SER A 80 -1.60 1.29 -15.71
C SER A 80 -0.87 0.75 -14.47
N ALA A 81 0.35 1.18 -14.22
CA ALA A 81 1.16 0.75 -13.07
C ALA A 81 1.12 1.74 -11.90
N GLU A 82 0.37 2.81 -12.01
CA GLU A 82 0.28 3.87 -10.99
C GLU A 82 -1.08 3.87 -10.30
N LEU A 83 -1.11 4.30 -9.04
CA LEU A 83 -2.35 4.66 -8.36
C LEU A 83 -2.63 6.14 -8.55
N ALA A 84 -3.85 6.45 -8.97
CA ALA A 84 -4.31 7.82 -9.11
C ALA A 84 -5.46 8.08 -8.13
N VAL A 85 -5.37 9.18 -7.40
CA VAL A 85 -6.42 9.69 -6.52
C VAL A 85 -6.72 11.12 -6.91
N GLN A 86 -7.99 11.44 -7.09
CA GLN A 86 -8.42 12.77 -7.48
C GLN A 86 -9.76 13.11 -6.84
N GLY A 87 -9.94 14.38 -6.56
CA GLY A 87 -11.18 14.91 -6.02
C GLY A 87 -11.07 15.24 -4.54
N GLN A 88 -12.04 16.00 -4.07
CA GLN A 88 -12.19 16.35 -2.67
C GLN A 88 -13.19 15.41 -2.00
N PRO A 89 -12.99 15.08 -0.74
CA PRO A 89 -13.97 14.27 -0.03
C PRO A 89 -15.30 15.06 0.07
N MET A 90 -16.36 14.41 -0.34
CA MET A 90 -17.72 14.96 -0.27
C MET A 90 -18.47 14.48 0.97
N ARG A 91 -17.93 13.45 1.63
CA ARG A 91 -18.49 12.85 2.82
C ARG A 91 -17.39 12.61 3.85
N THR A 92 -17.75 12.67 5.10
CA THR A 92 -16.84 12.44 6.23
C THR A 92 -17.10 11.12 6.95
N ASP A 93 -18.14 10.41 6.57
CA ASP A 93 -18.47 9.09 7.11
C ASP A 93 -17.81 7.99 6.27
N LEU A 94 -17.07 7.13 6.92
CA LEU A 94 -16.49 5.94 6.29
C LEU A 94 -17.49 4.80 6.28
N ALA A 95 -17.53 4.05 5.18
CA ALA A 95 -18.34 2.84 5.10
C ALA A 95 -17.87 1.82 6.17
N PRO A 96 -18.74 1.39 7.10
CA PRO A 96 -18.32 0.52 8.21
C PRO A 96 -17.69 -0.78 7.76
N GLU A 97 -18.17 -1.35 6.66
CA GLU A 97 -17.65 -2.60 6.12
C GLU A 97 -16.21 -2.46 5.61
N ALA A 98 -15.92 -1.38 4.91
CA ALA A 98 -14.58 -1.12 4.41
C ALA A 98 -13.64 -0.70 5.53
N ALA A 99 -14.08 0.16 6.44
CA ALA A 99 -13.30 0.60 7.58
C ALA A 99 -12.92 -0.53 8.53
N GLY A 100 -13.85 -1.47 8.75
CA GLY A 100 -13.63 -2.61 9.64
C GLY A 100 -12.61 -3.63 9.13
N ARG A 101 -12.32 -3.65 7.82
CA ARG A 101 -11.38 -4.60 7.23
C ARG A 101 -9.92 -4.21 7.36
N MET A 102 -9.61 -2.98 7.70
CA MET A 102 -8.22 -2.53 7.77
C MET A 102 -7.95 -1.69 9.02
N ARG A 103 -6.80 -1.97 9.65
CA ARG A 103 -6.36 -1.21 10.83
C ARG A 103 -6.01 0.24 10.49
N ALA A 104 -5.52 0.46 9.27
CA ALA A 104 -5.08 1.78 8.83
C ALA A 104 -6.25 2.74 8.56
N SER A 105 -7.51 2.30 8.62
CA SER A 105 -8.69 3.15 8.42
C SER A 105 -8.72 4.36 9.36
N ILE A 106 -8.14 4.24 10.56
CA ILE A 106 -8.02 5.34 11.52
C ILE A 106 -7.23 6.53 10.95
N LEU A 107 -6.32 6.30 9.99
CA LEU A 107 -5.55 7.36 9.36
C LEU A 107 -6.42 8.36 8.58
N PHE A 108 -7.63 7.97 8.20
CA PHE A 108 -8.58 8.83 7.52
C PHE A 108 -9.27 9.81 8.46
N CYS A 109 -9.19 9.61 9.76
CA CYS A 109 -9.82 10.50 10.73
C CYS A 109 -9.29 11.93 10.61
N ALA A 110 -7.97 12.11 10.52
CA ALA A 110 -7.37 13.44 10.46
C ALA A 110 -7.73 14.20 9.17
N PRO A 111 -7.57 13.63 7.95
CA PRO A 111 -7.91 14.35 6.73
C PRO A 111 -9.41 14.58 6.54
N LEU A 112 -10.28 13.82 7.21
CA LEU A 112 -11.73 13.96 7.10
C LEU A 112 -12.35 14.88 8.17
N LEU A 113 -11.55 15.28 9.14
CA LEU A 113 -11.98 16.30 10.10
C LEU A 113 -11.99 17.69 9.47
#